data_fe14af45a03bfe6cf6874f9625061e57
#
_entry.id   fe14af45a03bfe6cf6874f9625061e57
#
_cell.length_a   1.000
_cell.length_b   1.000
_cell.length_c   1.000
_cell.angle_alpha   90.00
_cell.angle_beta   90.00
_cell.angle_gamma   90.00
#
_symmetry.space_group_name_H-M   'P 1'
#
loop_
_entity.id
_entity.type
_entity.pdbx_description
1 polymer ?
#
loop_
_entity_poly.entity_id
_entity_poly.type
_entity_poly.pdbx_seq_one_letter_code
_entity_poly.pdbx_strand_id
1 'polypeptide(L)'
;LHCTLHSFPTRRSSDLEKSFRAGQNRALMVLATGAGKTYTACLAAYRMLSYTPMRRVLFLVDRNNLGKQAEGEFGTFRLTENGDAFNTIFTVNRLRSPSIPSDSNVVISTIQRLFSFLKGEAIEDNDDDDENEPAEEVTLPPNPNLPHDYFDMIIIDECHRSIYGNWRMVLEYFDTARLVGLTAT
;
A
#
# COMPACT_ATOMS: atom_id res chain seq x y z
N LEU A 1 -3.73 18.95 -6.51
CA LEU A 1 -2.45 18.99 -7.25
C LEU A 1 -1.78 17.62 -7.10
N HIS A 2 -1.68 16.88 -8.21
CA HIS A 2 -0.91 15.63 -8.25
C HIS A 2 0.54 15.97 -8.52
N CYS A 3 1.44 15.58 -7.62
CA CYS A 3 2.88 15.63 -7.88
C CYS A 3 3.26 14.37 -8.68
N THR A 4 3.63 14.51 -9.94
CA THR A 4 4.13 13.41 -10.76
C THR A 4 5.66 13.37 -10.66
N LEU A 5 6.21 12.25 -10.18
CA LEU A 5 7.64 12.10 -9.92
C LEU A 5 8.28 11.23 -11.02
N HIS A 6 9.16 11.82 -11.82
CA HIS A 6 9.90 11.17 -12.90
C HIS A 6 11.40 11.20 -12.62
N SER A 7 11.93 10.23 -11.85
CA SER A 7 13.37 10.17 -11.55
C SER A 7 13.80 8.78 -11.05
N PHE A 8 15.08 8.57 -10.79
CA PHE A 8 15.60 7.31 -10.22
C PHE A 8 14.97 6.97 -8.85
N PRO A 9 14.89 5.69 -8.45
CA PRO A 9 14.18 5.25 -7.24
C PRO A 9 14.53 6.04 -5.97
N THR A 10 15.81 6.29 -5.74
CA THR A 10 16.30 7.05 -4.56
C THR A 10 15.86 8.52 -4.57
N ARG A 11 15.84 9.17 -5.72
CA ARG A 11 15.33 10.55 -5.86
C ARG A 11 13.82 10.60 -5.66
N ARG A 12 13.08 9.62 -6.21
CA ARG A 12 11.61 9.57 -6.10
C ARG A 12 11.15 9.47 -4.66
N SER A 13 11.80 8.64 -3.85
CA SER A 13 11.44 8.52 -2.44
C SER A 13 11.76 9.78 -1.63
N SER A 14 12.86 10.50 -1.94
CA SER A 14 13.16 11.78 -1.31
C SER A 14 12.21 12.91 -1.76
N ASP A 15 11.77 12.87 -3.02
CA ASP A 15 10.81 13.83 -3.55
C ASP A 15 9.40 13.58 -2.98
N LEU A 16 9.04 12.31 -2.73
CA LEU A 16 7.84 11.94 -2.00
C LEU A 16 7.82 12.55 -0.60
N GLU A 17 8.92 12.41 0.13
CA GLU A 17 9.08 12.98 1.47
C GLU A 17 8.92 14.50 1.47
N LYS A 18 9.56 15.19 0.51
CA LYS A 18 9.40 16.64 0.32
C LYS A 18 7.97 17.03 0.00
N SER A 19 7.29 16.28 -0.89
CA SER A 19 5.91 16.51 -1.26
C SER A 19 4.99 16.41 -0.03
N PHE A 20 5.18 15.40 0.79
CA PHE A 20 4.40 15.22 2.02
C PHE A 20 4.69 16.29 3.07
N ARG A 21 5.95 16.73 3.21
CA ARG A 21 6.31 17.85 4.08
C ARG A 21 5.71 19.18 3.59
N ALA A 22 5.51 19.33 2.30
CA ALA A 22 4.82 20.48 1.70
C ALA A 22 3.28 20.43 1.84
N GLY A 23 2.75 19.43 2.58
CA GLY A 23 1.32 19.30 2.85
C GLY A 23 0.52 18.56 1.77
N GLN A 24 1.18 17.97 0.77
CA GLN A 24 0.47 17.16 -0.22
C GLN A 24 0.07 15.81 0.40
N ASN A 25 -1.17 15.38 0.18
CA ASN A 25 -1.69 14.10 0.70
C ASN A 25 -1.69 13.00 -0.36
N ARG A 26 -1.38 13.32 -1.61
CA ARG A 26 -1.38 12.36 -2.73
C ARG A 26 -0.16 12.55 -3.61
N ALA A 27 0.44 11.44 -4.03
CA ALA A 27 1.55 11.42 -4.97
C ALA A 27 1.35 10.31 -6.01
N LEU A 28 1.83 10.54 -7.23
CA LEU A 28 1.83 9.55 -8.30
C LEU A 28 3.28 9.32 -8.75
N MET A 29 3.70 8.06 -8.73
CA MET A 29 4.99 7.62 -9.24
C MET A 29 4.79 6.85 -10.54
N VAL A 30 5.22 7.41 -11.65
CA VAL A 30 5.21 6.73 -12.95
C VAL A 30 6.55 6.04 -13.16
N LEU A 31 6.51 4.72 -13.34
CA LEU A 31 7.68 3.87 -13.52
C LEU A 31 7.45 2.94 -14.71
N ALA A 32 8.38 2.91 -15.65
CA ALA A 32 8.31 1.97 -16.78
C ALA A 32 8.18 0.52 -16.28
N THR A 33 7.52 -0.32 -17.06
CA THR A 33 7.42 -1.75 -16.77
C THR A 33 8.82 -2.34 -16.56
N GLY A 34 9.00 -3.14 -15.51
CA GLY A 34 10.31 -3.69 -15.15
C GLY A 34 11.29 -2.72 -14.46
N ALA A 35 10.92 -1.46 -14.26
CA ALA A 35 11.79 -0.45 -13.60
C ALA A 35 11.81 -0.55 -12.05
N GLY A 36 11.37 -1.66 -11.48
CA GLY A 36 11.42 -1.91 -10.03
C GLY A 36 10.34 -1.14 -9.25
N LYS A 37 9.08 -1.23 -9.67
CA LYS A 37 7.94 -0.61 -8.94
C LYS A 37 7.93 -1.04 -7.47
N THR A 38 7.97 -2.34 -7.21
CA THR A 38 7.96 -2.88 -5.82
C THR A 38 9.20 -2.46 -5.06
N TYR A 39 10.38 -2.46 -5.69
CA TYR A 39 11.60 -1.91 -5.08
C TYR A 39 11.42 -0.45 -4.65
N THR A 40 10.81 0.36 -5.52
CA THR A 40 10.52 1.77 -5.22
C THR A 40 9.52 1.90 -4.05
N ALA A 41 8.53 1.01 -4.00
CA ALA A 41 7.58 0.93 -2.88
C ALA A 41 8.28 0.57 -1.55
N CYS A 42 9.16 -0.45 -1.56
CA CYS A 42 9.95 -0.83 -0.39
C CYS A 42 10.80 0.34 0.11
N LEU A 43 11.47 1.04 -0.81
CA LEU A 43 12.30 2.20 -0.46
C LEU A 43 11.45 3.37 0.06
N ALA A 44 10.29 3.63 -0.52
CA ALA A 44 9.36 4.66 -0.04
C ALA A 44 8.85 4.32 1.36
N ALA A 45 8.39 3.08 1.58
CA ALA A 45 7.95 2.61 2.90
C ALA A 45 9.07 2.74 3.95
N TYR A 46 10.29 2.27 3.62
CA TYR A 46 11.45 2.40 4.50
C TYR A 46 11.70 3.86 4.92
N ARG A 47 11.74 4.77 3.95
CA ARG A 47 12.01 6.19 4.24
C ARG A 47 10.91 6.82 5.08
N MET A 48 9.65 6.52 4.78
CA MET A 48 8.53 7.07 5.56
C MET A 48 8.54 6.54 7.00
N LEU A 49 8.76 5.25 7.19
CA LEU A 49 8.82 4.64 8.51
C LEU A 49 10.06 5.07 9.32
N SER A 50 11.22 5.31 8.66
CA SER A 50 12.47 5.66 9.34
C SER A 50 12.62 7.16 9.63
N TYR A 51 12.13 8.02 8.74
CA TYR A 51 12.43 9.46 8.79
C TYR A 51 11.20 10.36 9.00
N THR A 52 10.04 9.78 9.26
CA THR A 52 8.81 10.52 9.56
C THR A 52 8.09 9.90 10.77
N PRO A 53 7.07 10.54 11.33
CA PRO A 53 6.26 9.96 12.40
C PRO A 53 5.36 8.78 11.98
N MET A 54 5.35 8.40 10.71
CA MET A 54 4.53 7.30 10.21
C MET A 54 4.94 5.96 10.81
N ARG A 55 3.97 5.12 11.12
CA ARG A 55 4.17 3.81 11.77
C ARG A 55 3.61 2.65 10.96
N ARG A 56 2.58 2.90 10.15
CA ARG A 56 1.83 1.85 9.44
C ARG A 56 1.61 2.22 7.99
N VAL A 57 2.07 1.34 7.11
CA VAL A 57 1.95 1.46 5.66
C VAL A 57 1.11 0.30 5.14
N LEU A 58 0.11 0.60 4.34
CA LEU A 58 -0.64 -0.39 3.58
C LEU A 58 -0.09 -0.45 2.15
N PHE A 59 0.22 -1.64 1.67
CA PHE A 59 0.56 -1.90 0.28
C PHE A 59 -0.57 -2.68 -0.39
N LEU A 60 -1.30 -2.00 -1.25
CA LEU A 60 -2.44 -2.56 -1.98
C LEU A 60 -2.04 -3.04 -3.35
N VAL A 61 -2.38 -4.27 -3.64
CA VAL A 61 -2.20 -4.93 -4.94
C VAL A 61 -3.54 -5.39 -5.51
N ASP A 62 -3.58 -5.57 -6.82
CA ASP A 62 -4.78 -6.02 -7.51
C ASP A 62 -5.05 -7.52 -7.29
N ARG A 63 -3.99 -8.34 -7.28
CA ARG A 63 -4.09 -9.80 -7.25
C ARG A 63 -3.25 -10.45 -6.16
N ASN A 64 -3.71 -11.63 -5.71
CA ASN A 64 -3.07 -12.36 -4.62
C ASN A 64 -1.63 -12.83 -4.93
N ASN A 65 -1.35 -13.24 -6.18
CA ASN A 65 0.01 -13.58 -6.61
C ASN A 65 0.97 -12.38 -6.54
N LEU A 66 0.49 -11.17 -6.83
CA LEU A 66 1.27 -9.93 -6.66
C LEU A 66 1.52 -9.63 -5.17
N GLY A 67 0.58 -9.96 -4.29
CA GLY A 67 0.77 -9.87 -2.85
C GLY A 67 1.86 -10.83 -2.33
N LYS A 68 1.91 -12.07 -2.85
CA LYS A 68 2.98 -13.04 -2.54
C LYS A 68 4.34 -12.53 -3.04
N GLN A 69 4.38 -12.00 -4.26
CA GLN A 69 5.59 -11.42 -4.83
C GLN A 69 6.08 -10.23 -4.01
N ALA A 70 5.20 -9.29 -3.67
CA ALA A 70 5.53 -8.13 -2.86
C ALA A 70 6.08 -8.53 -1.48
N GLU A 71 5.46 -9.50 -0.80
CA GLU A 71 5.95 -10.05 0.47
C GLU A 71 7.39 -10.57 0.34
N GLY A 72 7.69 -11.30 -0.74
CA GLY A 72 9.04 -11.76 -1.05
C GLY A 72 10.03 -10.63 -1.32
N GLU A 73 9.62 -9.62 -2.07
CA GLU A 73 10.48 -8.45 -2.37
C GLU A 73 10.76 -7.62 -1.11
N PHE A 74 9.78 -7.37 -0.25
CA PHE A 74 10.01 -6.74 1.06
C PHE A 74 10.97 -7.58 1.92
N GLY A 75 10.84 -8.91 1.90
CA GLY A 75 11.72 -9.82 2.65
C GLY A 75 13.17 -9.85 2.16
N THR A 76 13.39 -9.66 0.86
CA THR A 76 14.73 -9.67 0.23
C THR A 76 15.32 -8.27 0.07
N PHE A 77 14.52 -7.22 0.23
CA PHE A 77 14.98 -5.85 0.10
C PHE A 77 16.10 -5.55 1.10
N ARG A 78 17.22 -5.04 0.59
CA ARG A 78 18.36 -4.63 1.39
C ARG A 78 18.59 -3.13 1.26
N LEU A 79 18.86 -2.51 2.40
CA LEU A 79 19.21 -1.10 2.45
C LEU A 79 20.57 -0.86 1.82
N THR A 80 20.65 0.14 0.96
CA THR A 80 21.91 0.50 0.27
C THR A 80 22.97 1.05 1.23
N GLU A 81 22.54 1.60 2.37
CA GLU A 81 23.40 2.31 3.31
C GLU A 81 24.21 1.36 4.20
N ASN A 82 23.60 0.26 4.67
CA ASN A 82 24.21 -0.67 5.62
C ASN A 82 24.03 -2.15 5.28
N GLY A 83 23.26 -2.46 4.22
CA GLY A 83 22.99 -3.83 3.79
C GLY A 83 21.93 -4.57 4.64
N ASP A 84 21.33 -3.93 5.63
CA ASP A 84 20.32 -4.53 6.48
C ASP A 84 19.08 -4.92 5.66
N ALA A 85 18.47 -6.05 6.00
CA ALA A 85 17.22 -6.45 5.38
C ALA A 85 16.05 -5.66 5.96
N PHE A 86 15.09 -5.27 5.13
CA PHE A 86 13.90 -4.51 5.55
C PHE A 86 13.16 -5.19 6.71
N ASN A 87 12.97 -6.50 6.61
CA ASN A 87 12.27 -7.31 7.60
C ASN A 87 13.02 -7.51 8.94
N THR A 88 14.28 -7.09 9.05
CA THR A 88 14.99 -7.04 10.33
C THR A 88 14.73 -5.76 11.10
N ILE A 89 14.21 -4.73 10.43
CA ILE A 89 13.94 -3.41 10.99
C ILE A 89 12.45 -3.19 11.19
N PHE A 90 11.64 -3.64 10.21
CA PHE A 90 10.19 -3.44 10.18
C PHE A 90 9.45 -4.74 9.98
N THR A 91 8.34 -4.92 10.70
CA THR A 91 7.47 -6.09 10.57
C THR A 91 6.58 -5.95 9.34
N VAL A 92 6.69 -6.92 8.44
CA VAL A 92 5.87 -7.01 7.22
C VAL A 92 4.91 -8.17 7.33
N ASN A 93 3.63 -7.93 7.16
CA ASN A 93 2.59 -8.95 7.22
C ASN A 93 1.70 -8.87 5.99
N ARG A 94 1.36 -10.02 5.42
CA ARG A 94 0.30 -10.12 4.41
C ARG A 94 -1.02 -10.47 5.08
N LEU A 95 -2.08 -9.74 4.76
CA LEU A 95 -3.41 -9.97 5.29
C LEU A 95 -3.94 -11.33 4.79
N ARG A 96 -4.03 -12.31 5.70
CA ARG A 96 -4.51 -13.67 5.44
C ARG A 96 -5.70 -14.07 6.29
N SER A 97 -5.94 -13.35 7.37
CA SER A 97 -7.02 -13.56 8.32
C SER A 97 -7.61 -12.22 8.73
N PRO A 98 -8.82 -12.17 9.30
CA PRO A 98 -9.45 -10.92 9.74
C PRO A 98 -8.78 -10.39 11.04
N SER A 99 -7.46 -10.37 11.06
CA SER A 99 -6.68 -9.74 12.13
C SER A 99 -5.32 -9.29 11.59
N ILE A 100 -4.88 -8.12 12.02
CA ILE A 100 -3.57 -7.57 11.73
C ILE A 100 -2.77 -7.57 13.02
N PRO A 101 -1.57 -8.20 13.07
CA PRO A 101 -0.72 -8.12 14.25
C PRO A 101 -0.41 -6.67 14.61
N SER A 102 -0.47 -6.33 15.88
CA SER A 102 -0.35 -4.94 16.38
C SER A 102 1.02 -4.31 16.10
N ASP A 103 2.04 -5.14 15.91
CA ASP A 103 3.42 -4.77 15.59
C ASP A 103 3.69 -4.61 14.09
N SER A 104 2.67 -4.78 13.23
CA SER A 104 2.81 -4.66 11.79
C SER A 104 3.13 -3.23 11.37
N ASN A 105 4.28 -3.04 10.71
CA ASN A 105 4.66 -1.76 10.11
C ASN A 105 4.21 -1.68 8.65
N VAL A 106 4.27 -2.79 7.92
CA VAL A 106 3.76 -2.89 6.54
C VAL A 106 2.75 -4.00 6.46
N VAL A 107 1.56 -3.68 5.96
CA VAL A 107 0.51 -4.66 5.67
C VAL A 107 0.34 -4.73 4.16
N ILE A 108 0.45 -5.94 3.61
CA ILE A 108 0.23 -6.21 2.19
C ILE A 108 -1.14 -6.86 2.03
N SER A 109 -1.98 -6.32 1.18
CA SER A 109 -3.32 -6.88 0.93
C SER A 109 -3.75 -6.71 -0.52
N THR A 110 -4.62 -7.60 -0.98
CA THR A 110 -5.44 -7.31 -2.15
C THR A 110 -6.60 -6.41 -1.74
N ILE A 111 -7.16 -5.69 -2.72
CA ILE A 111 -8.30 -4.82 -2.47
C ILE A 111 -9.52 -5.62 -2.00
N GLN A 112 -9.76 -6.80 -2.58
CA GLN A 112 -10.88 -7.67 -2.24
C GLN A 112 -10.81 -8.12 -0.79
N ARG A 113 -9.66 -8.62 -0.34
CA ARG A 113 -9.46 -9.07 1.06
C ARG A 113 -9.66 -7.94 2.05
N LEU A 114 -9.11 -6.76 1.75
CA LEU A 114 -9.27 -5.62 2.63
C LEU A 114 -10.73 -5.15 2.69
N PHE A 115 -11.41 -5.16 1.55
CA PHE A 115 -12.84 -4.82 1.47
C PHE A 115 -13.71 -5.79 2.28
N SER A 116 -13.51 -7.12 2.14
CA SER A 116 -14.20 -8.13 2.93
C SER A 116 -13.91 -7.98 4.42
N PHE A 117 -12.66 -7.69 4.80
CA PHE A 117 -12.30 -7.42 6.19
C PHE A 117 -13.06 -6.21 6.77
N LEU A 118 -13.14 -5.12 6.01
CA LEU A 118 -13.85 -3.91 6.44
C LEU A 118 -15.35 -4.16 6.60
N LYS A 119 -15.94 -5.00 5.75
CA LYS A 119 -17.34 -5.43 5.86
C LYS A 119 -17.59 -6.43 7.01
N GLY A 120 -16.53 -7.00 7.60
CA GLY A 120 -16.65 -8.06 8.60
C GLY A 120 -16.99 -9.42 8.00
N GLU A 121 -16.74 -9.61 6.71
CA GLU A 121 -16.92 -10.87 5.99
C GLU A 121 -15.71 -11.79 6.16
N ALA A 122 -15.89 -13.09 5.93
CA ALA A 122 -14.78 -14.04 5.95
C ALA A 122 -13.78 -13.71 4.83
N ILE A 123 -12.50 -13.76 5.15
CA ILE A 123 -11.44 -13.65 4.15
C ILE A 123 -11.22 -15.04 3.57
N GLU A 124 -11.68 -15.27 2.36
CA GLU A 124 -11.43 -16.51 1.65
C GLU A 124 -10.02 -16.52 1.05
N ASP A 125 -9.35 -17.67 1.15
CA ASP A 125 -7.98 -17.86 0.63
C ASP A 125 -8.02 -18.38 -0.83
N ASN A 126 -9.09 -18.05 -1.56
CA ASN A 126 -9.23 -18.41 -2.95
C ASN A 126 -8.20 -17.64 -3.78
N ASP A 127 -7.37 -18.39 -4.52
CA ASP A 127 -6.43 -17.80 -5.47
C ASP A 127 -7.15 -17.32 -6.77
N ASP A 128 -8.44 -17.60 -6.89
CA ASP A 128 -9.28 -17.15 -7.98
C ASP A 128 -9.69 -15.71 -7.71
N ASP A 129 -8.97 -14.81 -8.35
CA ASP A 129 -9.33 -13.38 -8.44
C ASP A 129 -10.55 -13.27 -9.35
N ASP A 130 -11.75 -13.52 -8.82
CA ASP A 130 -12.98 -13.25 -9.54
C ASP A 130 -13.02 -11.78 -9.93
N GLU A 131 -13.21 -11.56 -11.23
CA GLU A 131 -13.32 -10.22 -11.81
C GLU A 131 -14.40 -9.45 -11.06
N ASN A 132 -14.04 -8.27 -10.60
CA ASN A 132 -14.88 -7.34 -9.88
C ASN A 132 -16.28 -7.24 -10.50
N GLU A 133 -17.27 -7.89 -9.90
CA GLU A 133 -18.63 -7.41 -10.08
C GLU A 133 -18.67 -5.95 -9.58
N PRO A 134 -19.30 -5.04 -10.31
CA PRO A 134 -19.45 -3.68 -9.85
C PRO A 134 -20.24 -3.73 -8.54
N ALA A 135 -19.53 -3.63 -7.41
CA ALA A 135 -20.18 -3.54 -6.12
C ALA A 135 -21.07 -2.29 -6.12
N GLU A 136 -22.32 -2.45 -5.70
CA GLU A 136 -23.16 -1.29 -5.38
C GLU A 136 -22.37 -0.36 -4.46
N GLU A 137 -22.42 0.94 -4.70
CA GLU A 137 -21.74 1.93 -3.87
C GLU A 137 -22.30 1.84 -2.44
N VAL A 138 -21.56 1.13 -1.57
CA VAL A 138 -21.92 0.93 -0.16
C VAL A 138 -20.94 1.74 0.69
N THR A 139 -21.46 2.53 1.58
CA THR A 139 -20.62 3.17 2.61
C THR A 139 -20.13 2.10 3.58
N LEU A 140 -18.80 1.94 3.71
CA LEU A 140 -18.23 0.98 4.63
C LEU A 140 -18.50 1.41 6.09
N PRO A 141 -19.02 0.50 6.93
CA PRO A 141 -19.25 0.83 8.35
C PRO A 141 -17.91 0.95 9.09
N PRO A 142 -17.86 1.74 10.17
CA PRO A 142 -16.68 1.77 11.03
C PRO A 142 -16.34 0.38 11.56
N ASN A 143 -15.09 -0.06 11.33
CA ASN A 143 -14.60 -1.35 11.83
C ASN A 143 -13.68 -1.12 13.04
N PRO A 144 -14.03 -1.61 14.24
CA PRO A 144 -13.23 -1.38 15.45
C PRO A 144 -11.86 -2.06 15.41
N ASN A 145 -11.69 -3.12 14.61
CA ASN A 145 -10.41 -3.82 14.43
C ASN A 145 -9.51 -3.15 13.40
N LEU A 146 -10.07 -2.27 12.57
CA LEU A 146 -9.35 -1.56 11.53
C LEU A 146 -9.97 -0.16 11.35
N PRO A 147 -9.72 0.78 12.27
CA PRO A 147 -10.27 2.13 12.21
C PRO A 147 -9.74 2.91 10.99
N HIS A 148 -10.46 3.94 10.57
CA HIS A 148 -10.17 4.72 9.35
C HIS A 148 -8.79 5.41 9.38
N ASP A 149 -8.23 5.66 10.55
CA ASP A 149 -6.91 6.25 10.79
C ASP A 149 -5.80 5.23 11.08
N TYR A 150 -6.09 3.93 10.85
CA TYR A 150 -5.12 2.86 11.15
C TYR A 150 -3.84 2.97 10.34
N PHE A 151 -3.93 3.35 9.07
CA PHE A 151 -2.77 3.50 8.19
C PHE A 151 -2.40 4.97 7.99
N ASP A 152 -1.10 5.28 8.10
CA ASP A 152 -0.57 6.61 7.83
C ASP A 152 -0.35 6.84 6.32
N MET A 153 -0.06 5.76 5.59
CA MET A 153 0.19 5.80 4.15
C MET A 153 -0.34 4.55 3.46
N ILE A 154 -0.92 4.73 2.28
CA ILE A 154 -1.35 3.65 1.39
C ILE A 154 -0.59 3.76 0.08
N ILE A 155 0.16 2.72 -0.27
CA ILE A 155 0.82 2.56 -1.57
C ILE A 155 -0.06 1.66 -2.43
N ILE A 156 -0.40 2.11 -3.62
CA ILE A 156 -1.33 1.42 -4.53
C ILE A 156 -0.57 1.01 -5.77
N ASP A 157 -0.40 -0.29 -5.97
CA ASP A 157 0.17 -0.81 -7.22
C ASP A 157 -0.89 -0.80 -8.33
N GLU A 158 -0.47 -0.47 -9.55
CA GLU A 158 -1.34 -0.28 -10.72
C GLU A 158 -2.54 0.65 -10.43
N CYS A 159 -2.24 1.81 -9.84
CA CYS A 159 -3.24 2.75 -9.30
C CYS A 159 -4.26 3.28 -10.34
N HIS A 160 -4.03 3.09 -11.65
CA HIS A 160 -5.01 3.43 -12.69
C HIS A 160 -6.32 2.64 -12.54
N ARG A 161 -6.30 1.49 -11.83
CA ARG A 161 -7.50 0.69 -11.50
C ARG A 161 -8.24 1.20 -10.28
N SER A 162 -7.63 2.04 -9.45
CA SER A 162 -8.15 2.44 -8.13
C SER A 162 -9.28 3.47 -8.15
N ILE A 163 -9.80 3.83 -9.32
CA ILE A 163 -10.80 4.88 -9.47
C ILE A 163 -12.23 4.37 -9.31
N TYR A 164 -12.45 3.06 -9.32
CA TYR A 164 -13.79 2.46 -9.39
C TYR A 164 -14.02 1.39 -8.32
N GLY A 165 -15.30 1.14 -8.00
CA GLY A 165 -15.75 0.02 -7.18
C GLY A 165 -15.14 -0.05 -5.79
N ASN A 166 -14.76 -1.24 -5.38
CA ASN A 166 -14.19 -1.53 -4.05
C ASN A 166 -12.96 -0.68 -3.71
N TRP A 167 -12.14 -0.32 -4.71
CA TRP A 167 -10.97 0.53 -4.54
C TRP A 167 -11.35 1.90 -3.99
N ARG A 168 -12.33 2.54 -4.61
CA ARG A 168 -12.80 3.86 -4.20
C ARG A 168 -13.32 3.83 -2.78
N MET A 169 -14.17 2.85 -2.44
CA MET A 169 -14.77 2.72 -1.11
C MET A 169 -13.71 2.53 -0.02
N VAL A 170 -12.70 1.69 -0.27
CA VAL A 170 -11.59 1.45 0.67
C VAL A 170 -10.75 2.70 0.85
N LEU A 171 -10.41 3.42 -0.23
CA LEU A 171 -9.61 4.63 -0.15
C LEU A 171 -10.38 5.80 0.51
N GLU A 172 -11.68 5.87 0.33
CA GLU A 172 -12.55 6.83 1.04
C GLU A 172 -12.69 6.48 2.52
N TYR A 173 -12.66 5.19 2.87
CA TYR A 173 -12.67 4.74 4.26
C TYR A 173 -11.42 5.20 5.02
N PHE A 174 -10.23 5.08 4.42
CA PHE A 174 -8.97 5.54 5.02
C PHE A 174 -8.63 6.97 4.63
N ASP A 175 -9.54 7.89 4.89
CA ASP A 175 -9.49 9.30 4.46
C ASP A 175 -8.33 10.11 5.04
N THR A 176 -7.75 9.65 6.16
CA THR A 176 -6.60 10.29 6.82
C THR A 176 -5.25 9.84 6.24
N ALA A 177 -5.22 8.71 5.53
CA ALA A 177 -4.00 8.15 4.98
C ALA A 177 -3.46 8.97 3.79
N ARG A 178 -2.14 9.06 3.68
CA ARG A 178 -1.49 9.62 2.49
C ARG A 178 -1.44 8.57 1.38
N LEU A 179 -1.80 8.95 0.18
CA LEU A 179 -1.91 8.03 -0.96
C LEU A 179 -0.72 8.16 -1.90
N VAL A 180 -0.12 7.02 -2.24
CA VAL A 180 0.97 6.91 -3.23
C VAL A 180 0.55 5.93 -4.31
N GLY A 181 0.25 6.44 -5.49
CA GLY A 181 -0.03 5.60 -6.66
C GLY A 181 1.25 5.20 -7.39
N LEU A 182 1.36 3.93 -7.74
CA LEU A 182 2.37 3.40 -8.65
C LEU A 182 1.70 2.99 -9.95
N THR A 183 2.26 3.38 -11.08
CA THR A 183 1.75 2.98 -12.39
C THR A 183 2.88 2.91 -13.42
N ALA A 184 2.66 2.14 -14.48
CA ALA A 184 3.56 2.07 -15.60
C ALA A 184 3.27 3.15 -16.68
N THR A 185 2.06 3.70 -16.65
CA THR A 185 1.55 4.69 -17.62
C THR A 185 0.78 5.80 -16.93
#